data_a8a5a73c4fb836dea276f6a71b0b04c4
#
_entry.id   a8a5a73c4fb836dea276f6a71b0b04c4
#
_cell.length_a   1.000
_cell.length_b   1.000
_cell.length_c   1.000
_cell.angle_alpha   90.00
_cell.angle_beta   90.00
_cell.angle_gamma   90.00
#
_symmetry.space_group_name_H-M   'P 1'
#
loop_
_entity.id
_entity.type
_entity.pdbx_description
1 polymer ?
#
loop_
_entity_poly.entity_id
_entity_poly.type
_entity_poly.pdbx_seq_one_letter_code
_entity_poly.pdbx_strand_id
1 'polypeptide(L)'
;ISQKAKNKALRNENLTLTQQIEDIKKRHELDIAKRKYQYESKKEQYLKFFQLIDSFTGKQNLSCINKMTPIITEFYAGFLATIDDKTEQNKVCTVYMKKIQNLMNENNTELMKVKQETNTIRLIASQEVIELLNLMEKTYDYMFDTSAQIINMLPNNIMGNNQIVLQKHVEILTEISHSALNIKEHLIQQIRNDLNKI
;
A
#
# COMPACT_ATOMS: atom_id res chain seq x y z
N ILE A 1 55.73 -36.60 37.23
CA ILE A 1 55.45 -35.76 36.03
C ILE A 1 56.31 -34.48 36.17
N SER A 2 57.28 -34.26 35.26
CA SER A 2 58.21 -33.15 35.36
C SER A 2 57.46 -31.81 35.23
N GLN A 3 57.88 -30.79 35.98
CA GLN A 3 57.31 -29.44 35.98
C GLN A 3 57.24 -28.83 34.58
N LYS A 4 58.17 -29.23 33.69
CA LYS A 4 58.24 -28.86 32.30
C LYS A 4 57.03 -29.44 31.47
N ALA A 5 56.56 -30.61 31.80
CA ALA A 5 55.38 -31.24 31.18
C ALA A 5 54.07 -30.57 31.63
N LYS A 6 53.94 -30.18 32.89
CA LYS A 6 52.79 -29.42 33.41
C LYS A 6 52.70 -28.05 32.76
N ASN A 7 53.82 -27.29 32.63
CA ASN A 7 53.84 -25.99 32.02
C ASN A 7 53.52 -26.07 30.49
N LYS A 8 53.90 -27.10 29.80
CA LYS A 8 53.56 -27.31 28.39
C LYS A 8 52.08 -27.63 28.21
N ALA A 9 51.49 -28.42 29.12
CA ALA A 9 50.03 -28.70 29.09
C ALA A 9 49.20 -27.47 29.34
N LEU A 10 49.53 -26.66 30.38
CA LEU A 10 48.89 -25.39 30.67
C LEU A 10 48.98 -24.36 29.55
N ARG A 11 50.15 -24.30 28.86
CA ARG A 11 50.32 -23.41 27.71
C ARG A 11 49.44 -23.82 26.51
N ASN A 12 49.35 -25.12 26.24
CA ASN A 12 48.47 -25.63 25.17
C ASN A 12 47.00 -25.40 25.50
N GLU A 13 46.59 -25.59 26.76
CA GLU A 13 45.23 -25.35 27.21
C GLU A 13 44.85 -23.86 27.11
N ASN A 14 45.74 -22.96 27.50
CA ASN A 14 45.54 -21.50 27.34
C ASN A 14 45.46 -21.09 25.84
N LEU A 15 46.24 -21.72 24.96
CA LEU A 15 46.20 -21.46 23.52
C LEU A 15 44.84 -21.89 22.94
N THR A 16 44.35 -23.07 23.35
CA THR A 16 43.06 -23.59 22.93
C THR A 16 41.91 -22.70 23.44
N LEU A 17 41.96 -22.24 24.71
CA LEU A 17 40.98 -21.32 25.26
C LEU A 17 40.99 -19.97 24.53
N THR A 18 42.17 -19.43 24.21
CA THR A 18 42.27 -18.17 23.46
C THR A 18 41.65 -18.31 22.07
N GLN A 19 41.91 -19.40 21.36
CA GLN A 19 41.30 -19.69 20.06
C GLN A 19 39.77 -19.81 20.16
N GLN A 20 39.26 -20.50 21.19
CA GLN A 20 37.80 -20.63 21.40
C GLN A 20 37.15 -19.26 21.66
N ILE A 21 37.79 -18.42 22.46
CA ILE A 21 37.31 -17.04 22.73
C ILE A 21 37.30 -16.19 21.46
N GLU A 22 38.34 -16.29 20.62
CA GLU A 22 38.40 -15.58 19.35
C GLU A 22 37.31 -16.07 18.37
N ASP A 23 37.05 -17.37 18.30
CA ASP A 23 36.00 -17.94 17.46
C ASP A 23 34.59 -17.50 17.93
N ILE A 24 34.35 -17.47 19.24
CA ILE A 24 33.10 -16.96 19.81
C ILE A 24 32.93 -15.48 19.48
N LYS A 25 33.97 -14.65 19.64
CA LYS A 25 33.92 -13.21 19.29
C LYS A 25 33.59 -13.02 17.80
N LYS A 26 34.27 -13.73 16.91
CA LYS A 26 34.00 -13.67 15.46
C LYS A 26 32.57 -14.06 15.09
N ARG A 27 32.04 -15.13 15.71
CA ARG A 27 30.64 -15.55 15.50
C ARG A 27 29.66 -14.48 15.98
N HIS A 28 29.95 -13.88 17.14
CA HIS A 28 29.10 -12.82 17.69
C HIS A 28 29.11 -11.55 16.83
N GLU A 29 30.28 -11.13 16.35
CA GLU A 29 30.43 -9.99 15.44
C GLU A 29 29.70 -10.24 14.11
N LEU A 30 29.79 -11.45 13.54
CA LEU A 30 29.05 -11.83 12.34
C LEU A 30 27.53 -11.83 12.57
N ASP A 31 27.07 -12.30 13.73
CA ASP A 31 25.62 -12.29 14.06
C ASP A 31 25.09 -10.86 14.18
N ILE A 32 25.83 -9.98 14.88
CA ILE A 32 25.50 -8.55 14.98
C ILE A 32 25.47 -7.89 13.59
N ALA A 33 26.48 -8.12 12.76
CA ALA A 33 26.54 -7.56 11.42
C ALA A 33 25.38 -8.04 10.54
N LYS A 34 25.02 -9.34 10.63
CA LYS A 34 23.89 -9.93 9.91
C LYS A 34 22.56 -9.31 10.36
N ARG A 35 22.33 -9.19 11.67
CA ARG A 35 21.11 -8.55 12.21
C ARG A 35 20.99 -7.10 11.79
N LYS A 36 22.09 -6.34 11.88
CA LYS A 36 22.12 -4.95 11.42
C LYS A 36 21.75 -4.85 9.94
N TYR A 37 22.35 -5.68 9.09
CA TYR A 37 22.04 -5.71 7.66
C TYR A 37 20.57 -6.06 7.39
N GLN A 38 20.03 -7.07 8.09
CA GLN A 38 18.63 -7.46 7.97
C GLN A 38 17.69 -6.32 8.38
N TYR A 39 17.99 -5.64 9.48
CA TYR A 39 17.22 -4.49 9.96
C TYR A 39 17.21 -3.35 8.94
N GLU A 40 18.39 -2.92 8.48
CA GLU A 40 18.50 -1.80 7.53
C GLU A 40 17.83 -2.12 6.19
N SER A 41 18.03 -3.33 5.67
CA SER A 41 17.39 -3.78 4.42
C SER A 41 15.86 -3.80 4.55
N LYS A 42 15.33 -4.36 5.63
CA LYS A 42 13.89 -4.45 5.89
C LYS A 42 13.28 -3.06 6.09
N LYS A 43 13.95 -2.20 6.85
CA LYS A 43 13.54 -0.81 7.07
C LYS A 43 13.48 -0.01 5.76
N GLU A 44 14.47 -0.15 4.89
CA GLU A 44 14.49 0.52 3.59
C GLU A 44 13.30 0.10 2.72
N GLN A 45 12.98 -1.18 2.68
CA GLN A 45 11.83 -1.69 1.91
C GLN A 45 10.50 -1.18 2.48
N TYR A 46 10.33 -1.15 3.79
CA TYR A 46 9.14 -0.58 4.42
C TYR A 46 9.00 0.92 4.15
N LEU A 47 10.10 1.68 4.16
CA LEU A 47 10.08 3.11 3.82
C LEU A 47 9.66 3.36 2.36
N LYS A 48 10.20 2.60 1.42
CA LYS A 48 9.80 2.69 -0.01
C LYS A 48 8.31 2.39 -0.19
N PHE A 49 7.82 1.37 0.48
CA PHE A 49 6.41 1.00 0.46
C PHE A 49 5.51 2.12 0.99
N PHE A 50 5.84 2.73 2.14
CA PHE A 50 5.07 3.86 2.65
C PHE A 50 5.11 5.08 1.75
N GLN A 51 6.25 5.40 1.16
CA GLN A 51 6.34 6.49 0.18
C GLN A 51 5.42 6.25 -1.03
N LEU A 52 5.31 5.01 -1.48
CA LEU A 52 4.39 4.65 -2.56
C LEU A 52 2.92 4.80 -2.14
N ILE A 53 2.54 4.30 -0.96
CA ILE A 53 1.18 4.46 -0.42
C ILE A 53 0.83 5.95 -0.24
N ASP A 54 1.73 6.76 0.33
CA ASP A 54 1.51 8.18 0.51
C ASP A 54 1.37 8.92 -0.83
N SER A 55 2.18 8.54 -1.82
CA SER A 55 2.05 9.07 -3.18
C SER A 55 0.71 8.68 -3.81
N PHE A 56 0.30 7.42 -3.66
CA PHE A 56 -0.98 6.92 -4.19
C PHE A 56 -2.16 7.62 -3.51
N THR A 57 -2.19 7.67 -2.18
CA THR A 57 -3.32 8.25 -1.43
C THR A 57 -3.40 9.78 -1.49
N GLY A 58 -2.27 10.48 -1.56
CA GLY A 58 -2.21 11.94 -1.61
C GLY A 58 -2.24 12.50 -3.03
N LYS A 59 -1.17 12.29 -3.78
CA LYS A 59 -1.00 12.89 -5.11
C LYS A 59 -2.00 12.34 -6.14
N GLN A 60 -2.26 11.05 -6.10
CA GLN A 60 -3.13 10.41 -7.08
C GLN A 60 -4.59 10.78 -6.87
N ASN A 61 -5.06 10.87 -5.60
CA ASN A 61 -6.41 11.35 -5.32
C ASN A 61 -6.63 12.78 -5.80
N LEU A 62 -5.68 13.68 -5.55
CA LEU A 62 -5.78 15.04 -6.03
C LEU A 62 -5.76 15.11 -7.57
N SER A 63 -4.89 14.34 -8.21
CA SER A 63 -4.84 14.23 -9.68
C SER A 63 -6.16 13.70 -10.24
N CYS A 64 -6.74 12.67 -9.63
CA CYS A 64 -8.02 12.10 -10.01
C CYS A 64 -9.15 13.14 -9.92
N ILE A 65 -9.25 13.86 -8.81
CA ILE A 65 -10.26 14.92 -8.62
C ILE A 65 -10.09 16.02 -9.68
N ASN A 66 -8.87 16.50 -9.92
CA ASN A 66 -8.59 17.53 -10.90
C ASN A 66 -8.94 17.12 -12.33
N LYS A 67 -8.79 15.84 -12.70
CA LYS A 67 -9.18 15.29 -13.99
C LYS A 67 -10.69 15.01 -14.09
N MET A 68 -11.30 14.58 -13.01
CA MET A 68 -12.71 14.20 -12.96
C MET A 68 -13.64 15.43 -13.01
N THR A 69 -13.28 16.52 -12.31
CA THR A 69 -14.10 17.74 -12.24
C THR A 69 -14.44 18.31 -13.61
N PRO A 70 -13.48 18.52 -14.56
CA PRO A 70 -13.83 19.01 -15.90
C PRO A 70 -14.67 18.01 -16.70
N ILE A 71 -14.46 16.68 -16.54
CA ILE A 71 -15.26 15.66 -17.22
C ILE A 71 -16.72 15.75 -16.78
N ILE A 72 -16.97 15.87 -15.48
CA ILE A 72 -18.32 16.03 -14.92
C ILE A 72 -18.95 17.33 -15.35
N THR A 73 -18.22 18.44 -15.28
CA THR A 73 -18.71 19.78 -15.70
C THR A 73 -19.12 19.79 -17.17
N GLU A 74 -18.29 19.24 -18.04
CA GLU A 74 -18.57 19.13 -19.48
C GLU A 74 -19.78 18.22 -19.76
N PHE A 75 -19.91 17.12 -19.03
CA PHE A 75 -21.06 16.24 -19.09
C PHE A 75 -22.35 16.97 -18.76
N TYR A 76 -22.40 17.69 -17.61
CA TYR A 76 -23.57 18.46 -17.21
C TYR A 76 -23.95 19.53 -18.24
N ALA A 77 -22.97 20.31 -18.71
CA ALA A 77 -23.20 21.35 -19.70
C ALA A 77 -23.76 20.76 -21.01
N GLY A 78 -23.15 19.71 -21.52
CA GLY A 78 -23.61 19.03 -22.73
C GLY A 78 -24.97 18.40 -22.58
N PHE A 79 -25.26 17.75 -21.45
CA PHE A 79 -26.54 17.11 -21.16
C PHE A 79 -27.67 18.15 -21.11
N LEU A 80 -27.48 19.29 -20.44
CA LEU A 80 -28.46 20.37 -20.37
C LEU A 80 -28.70 21.03 -21.73
N ALA A 81 -27.65 21.20 -22.53
CA ALA A 81 -27.77 21.76 -23.88
C ALA A 81 -28.54 20.88 -24.86
N THR A 82 -28.67 19.58 -24.58
CA THR A 82 -29.28 18.58 -25.46
C THR A 82 -30.56 17.96 -24.87
N ILE A 83 -31.22 18.64 -23.94
CA ILE A 83 -32.34 18.10 -23.15
C ILE A 83 -33.51 17.61 -24.02
N ASP A 84 -33.74 18.26 -25.15
CA ASP A 84 -34.82 17.95 -26.08
C ASP A 84 -34.40 17.00 -27.24
N ASP A 85 -33.11 16.59 -27.31
CA ASP A 85 -32.57 15.71 -28.33
C ASP A 85 -31.92 14.45 -27.70
N LYS A 86 -32.67 13.37 -27.68
CA LYS A 86 -32.20 12.08 -27.15
C LYS A 86 -30.96 11.52 -27.86
N THR A 87 -30.84 11.81 -29.17
CA THR A 87 -29.69 11.32 -29.93
C THR A 87 -28.42 12.02 -29.52
N GLU A 88 -28.47 13.34 -29.39
CA GLU A 88 -27.33 14.13 -28.89
C GLU A 88 -27.05 13.85 -27.42
N GLN A 89 -28.06 13.66 -26.57
CA GLN A 89 -27.85 13.22 -25.17
C GLN A 89 -27.10 11.89 -25.09
N ASN A 90 -27.43 10.91 -25.93
CA ASN A 90 -26.72 9.63 -25.97
C ASN A 90 -25.26 9.80 -26.37
N LYS A 91 -24.95 10.72 -27.29
CA LYS A 91 -23.57 11.04 -27.67
C LYS A 91 -22.80 11.66 -26.47
N VAL A 92 -23.42 12.61 -25.77
CA VAL A 92 -22.84 13.22 -24.54
C VAL A 92 -22.54 12.16 -23.49
N CYS A 93 -23.49 11.24 -23.21
CA CYS A 93 -23.29 10.12 -22.31
C CYS A 93 -22.13 9.21 -22.74
N THR A 94 -22.05 8.90 -24.05
CA THR A 94 -20.98 8.04 -24.61
C THR A 94 -19.59 8.68 -24.43
N VAL A 95 -19.47 9.98 -24.70
CA VAL A 95 -18.22 10.73 -24.51
C VAL A 95 -17.82 10.76 -23.03
N TYR A 96 -18.78 11.01 -22.14
CA TYR A 96 -18.56 10.96 -20.69
C TYR A 96 -18.03 9.60 -20.26
N MET A 97 -18.72 8.52 -20.61
CA MET A 97 -18.33 7.15 -20.23
C MET A 97 -16.92 6.81 -20.73
N LYS A 98 -16.57 7.20 -21.96
CA LYS A 98 -15.22 6.97 -22.49
C LYS A 98 -14.14 7.73 -21.70
N LYS A 99 -14.38 9.00 -21.35
CA LYS A 99 -13.43 9.80 -20.55
C LYS A 99 -13.26 9.23 -19.15
N ILE A 100 -14.35 8.81 -18.51
CA ILE A 100 -14.34 8.17 -17.20
C ILE A 100 -13.60 6.85 -17.24
N GLN A 101 -13.85 6.00 -18.24
CA GLN A 101 -13.16 4.72 -18.37
C GLN A 101 -11.64 4.90 -18.51
N ASN A 102 -11.19 5.89 -19.25
CA ASN A 102 -9.77 6.21 -19.36
C ASN A 102 -9.18 6.62 -17.99
N LEU A 103 -9.88 7.49 -17.26
CA LEU A 103 -9.45 7.92 -15.92
C LEU A 103 -9.38 6.75 -14.94
N MET A 104 -10.36 5.84 -14.97
CA MET A 104 -10.37 4.64 -14.15
C MET A 104 -9.23 3.69 -14.49
N ASN A 105 -8.91 3.51 -15.76
CA ASN A 105 -7.78 2.69 -16.21
C ASN A 105 -6.45 3.26 -15.72
N GLU A 106 -6.26 4.59 -15.75
CA GLU A 106 -5.09 5.25 -15.18
C GLU A 106 -4.97 4.98 -13.68
N ASN A 107 -6.06 5.16 -12.94
CA ASN A 107 -6.09 4.93 -11.49
C ASN A 107 -5.85 3.45 -11.13
N ASN A 108 -6.41 2.51 -11.90
CA ASN A 108 -6.17 1.09 -11.71
C ASN A 108 -4.69 0.73 -11.93
N THR A 109 -4.03 1.37 -12.89
CA THR A 109 -2.59 1.16 -13.12
C THR A 109 -1.77 1.57 -11.91
N GLU A 110 -2.09 2.68 -11.25
CA GLU A 110 -1.40 3.10 -10.03
C GLU A 110 -1.71 2.17 -8.84
N LEU A 111 -2.95 1.71 -8.70
CA LEU A 111 -3.32 0.72 -7.68
C LEU A 111 -2.54 -0.60 -7.87
N MET A 112 -2.34 -1.04 -9.11
CA MET A 112 -1.55 -2.25 -9.41
C MET A 112 -0.09 -2.13 -8.99
N LYS A 113 0.51 -0.93 -9.08
CA LYS A 113 1.87 -0.70 -8.55
C LYS A 113 1.92 -0.88 -7.03
N VAL A 114 0.93 -0.35 -6.30
CA VAL A 114 0.83 -0.56 -4.85
C VAL A 114 0.74 -2.05 -4.52
N LYS A 115 -0.09 -2.80 -5.25
CA LYS A 115 -0.23 -4.26 -5.06
C LYS A 115 1.07 -5.02 -5.33
N GLN A 116 1.83 -4.63 -6.37
CA GLN A 116 3.12 -5.25 -6.66
C GLN A 116 4.12 -5.05 -5.52
N GLU A 117 4.23 -3.83 -5.00
CA GLU A 117 5.10 -3.55 -3.85
C GLU A 117 4.62 -4.25 -2.57
N THR A 118 3.31 -4.37 -2.36
CA THR A 118 2.75 -5.16 -1.26
C THR A 118 3.22 -6.62 -1.32
N ASN A 119 3.29 -7.23 -2.52
CA ASN A 119 3.82 -8.58 -2.69
C ASN A 119 5.31 -8.67 -2.31
N THR A 120 6.10 -7.66 -2.62
CA THR A 120 7.52 -7.59 -2.22
C THR A 120 7.65 -7.53 -0.69
N ILE A 121 6.84 -6.72 -0.04
CA ILE A 121 6.82 -6.62 1.43
C ILE A 121 6.43 -7.94 2.10
N ARG A 122 5.48 -8.71 1.54
CA ARG A 122 5.07 -10.01 2.08
C ARG A 122 6.22 -11.01 2.21
N LEU A 123 7.29 -10.88 1.41
CA LEU A 123 8.46 -11.77 1.47
C LEU A 123 9.30 -11.57 2.74
N ILE A 124 9.20 -10.41 3.37
CA ILE A 124 10.06 -10.00 4.50
C ILE A 124 9.28 -9.69 5.77
N ALA A 125 7.97 -9.53 5.67
CA ALA A 125 7.10 -9.10 6.75
C ALA A 125 6.73 -10.25 7.70
N SER A 126 6.41 -9.90 8.94
CA SER A 126 5.77 -10.83 9.87
C SER A 126 4.34 -11.17 9.45
N GLN A 127 3.78 -12.26 9.99
CA GLN A 127 2.43 -12.69 9.66
C GLN A 127 1.39 -11.61 9.99
N GLU A 128 1.56 -10.90 11.09
CA GLU A 128 0.66 -9.82 11.52
C GLU A 128 0.67 -8.64 10.53
N VAL A 129 1.84 -8.32 9.98
CA VAL A 129 1.96 -7.30 8.93
C VAL A 129 1.29 -7.78 7.63
N ILE A 130 1.47 -9.05 7.25
CA ILE A 130 0.82 -9.65 6.06
C ILE A 130 -0.70 -9.59 6.16
N GLU A 131 -1.28 -9.86 7.32
CA GLU A 131 -2.73 -9.78 7.53
C GLU A 131 -3.26 -8.36 7.33
N LEU A 132 -2.56 -7.36 7.85
CA LEU A 132 -2.92 -5.95 7.65
C LEU A 132 -2.74 -5.50 6.20
N LEU A 133 -1.72 -5.98 5.49
CA LEU A 133 -1.54 -5.74 4.06
C LEU A 133 -2.69 -6.32 3.24
N ASN A 134 -3.13 -7.54 3.56
CA ASN A 134 -4.27 -8.19 2.91
C ASN A 134 -5.58 -7.41 3.15
N LEU A 135 -5.78 -6.91 4.38
CA LEU A 135 -6.94 -6.09 4.72
C LEU A 135 -6.91 -4.75 3.96
N MET A 136 -5.76 -4.11 3.88
CA MET A 136 -5.56 -2.86 3.15
C MET A 136 -5.86 -3.03 1.66
N GLU A 137 -5.36 -4.08 1.01
CA GLU A 137 -5.67 -4.36 -0.40
C GLU A 137 -7.16 -4.56 -0.66
N LYS A 138 -7.83 -5.38 0.15
CA LYS A 138 -9.28 -5.59 0.05
C LYS A 138 -10.06 -4.28 0.21
N THR A 139 -9.61 -3.42 1.13
CA THR A 139 -10.24 -2.12 1.38
C THR A 139 -10.07 -1.20 0.17
N TYR A 140 -8.87 -1.15 -0.43
CA TYR A 140 -8.64 -0.35 -1.65
C TYR A 140 -9.41 -0.89 -2.86
N ASP A 141 -9.52 -2.20 -3.04
CA ASP A 141 -10.34 -2.80 -4.08
C ASP A 141 -11.80 -2.40 -3.91
N TYR A 142 -12.32 -2.48 -2.70
CA TYR A 142 -13.70 -2.09 -2.41
C TYR A 142 -13.94 -0.58 -2.60
N MET A 143 -12.98 0.28 -2.22
CA MET A 143 -13.03 1.72 -2.52
C MET A 143 -13.09 1.97 -4.03
N PHE A 144 -12.24 1.29 -4.80
CA PHE A 144 -12.18 1.43 -6.24
C PHE A 144 -13.50 1.01 -6.89
N ASP A 145 -14.03 -0.16 -6.53
CA ASP A 145 -15.28 -0.69 -7.05
C ASP A 145 -16.48 0.21 -6.71
N THR A 146 -16.55 0.70 -5.46
CA THR A 146 -17.59 1.64 -5.02
C THR A 146 -17.52 2.96 -5.77
N SER A 147 -16.31 3.50 -5.95
CA SER A 147 -16.10 4.72 -6.75
C SER A 147 -16.53 4.53 -8.20
N ALA A 148 -16.21 3.37 -8.80
CA ALA A 148 -16.62 3.02 -10.14
C ALA A 148 -18.14 2.97 -10.27
N GLN A 149 -18.83 2.38 -9.30
CA GLN A 149 -20.30 2.33 -9.28
C GLN A 149 -20.91 3.73 -9.19
N ILE A 150 -20.42 4.59 -8.30
CA ILE A 150 -20.90 5.98 -8.17
C ILE A 150 -20.79 6.71 -9.52
N ILE A 151 -19.63 6.63 -10.17
CA ILE A 151 -19.35 7.34 -11.41
C ILE A 151 -20.22 6.80 -12.56
N ASN A 152 -20.39 5.48 -12.65
CA ASN A 152 -21.24 4.86 -13.67
C ASN A 152 -22.74 5.14 -13.49
N MET A 153 -23.18 5.40 -12.26
CA MET A 153 -24.56 5.75 -11.96
C MET A 153 -24.89 7.23 -12.25
N LEU A 154 -23.89 8.12 -12.36
CA LEU A 154 -24.13 9.56 -12.51
C LEU A 154 -25.08 9.92 -13.68
N PRO A 155 -24.92 9.40 -14.92
CA PRO A 155 -25.84 9.72 -16.01
C PRO A 155 -27.29 9.33 -15.71
N ASN A 156 -27.50 8.13 -15.16
CA ASN A 156 -28.84 7.62 -14.84
C ASN A 156 -29.49 8.38 -13.68
N ASN A 157 -28.69 8.80 -12.68
CA ASN A 157 -29.19 9.56 -11.54
C ASN A 157 -29.62 10.96 -11.93
N ILE A 158 -28.92 11.58 -12.90
CA ILE A 158 -29.28 12.90 -13.44
C ILE A 158 -30.60 12.80 -14.21
N MET A 159 -30.79 11.73 -15.00
CA MET A 159 -32.01 11.50 -15.77
C MET A 159 -33.20 11.06 -14.91
N GLY A 160 -32.97 10.33 -13.81
CA GLY A 160 -34.00 9.63 -13.05
C GLY A 160 -34.33 10.18 -11.65
N ASN A 161 -33.72 11.28 -11.22
CA ASN A 161 -33.91 11.88 -9.89
C ASN A 161 -33.58 10.92 -8.70
N ASN A 162 -32.66 9.96 -8.89
CA ASN A 162 -32.29 8.96 -7.89
C ASN A 162 -31.17 9.43 -6.92
N GLN A 163 -31.31 10.63 -6.34
CA GLN A 163 -30.31 11.21 -5.41
C GLN A 163 -30.05 10.35 -4.18
N ILE A 164 -31.07 9.62 -3.68
CA ILE A 164 -30.96 8.77 -2.47
C ILE A 164 -29.93 7.65 -2.67
N VAL A 165 -29.93 7.01 -3.85
CA VAL A 165 -28.98 5.91 -4.15
C VAL A 165 -27.54 6.42 -4.23
N LEU A 166 -27.34 7.58 -4.85
CA LEU A 166 -26.02 8.22 -4.95
C LEU A 166 -25.48 8.57 -3.54
N GLN A 167 -26.32 9.19 -2.71
CA GLN A 167 -25.93 9.58 -1.35
C GLN A 167 -25.49 8.38 -0.52
N LYS A 168 -26.23 7.26 -0.59
CA LYS A 168 -25.88 6.03 0.11
C LYS A 168 -24.50 5.49 -0.31
N HIS A 169 -24.17 5.53 -1.60
CA HIS A 169 -22.85 5.10 -2.06
C HIS A 169 -21.72 6.03 -1.60
N VAL A 170 -21.98 7.34 -1.53
CA VAL A 170 -21.02 8.33 -1.00
C VAL A 170 -20.78 8.09 0.49
N GLU A 171 -21.82 7.79 1.27
CA GLU A 171 -21.70 7.43 2.69
C GLU A 171 -20.85 6.18 2.86
N ILE A 172 -21.12 5.11 2.11
CA ILE A 172 -20.32 3.87 2.10
C ILE A 172 -18.86 4.19 1.76
N LEU A 173 -18.60 4.98 0.72
CA LEU A 173 -17.24 5.35 0.32
C LEU A 173 -16.50 6.11 1.42
N THR A 174 -17.20 6.98 2.13
CA THR A 174 -16.67 7.73 3.27
C THR A 174 -16.27 6.79 4.42
N GLU A 175 -17.13 5.84 4.78
CA GLU A 175 -16.85 4.84 5.82
C GLU A 175 -15.64 3.96 5.45
N ILE A 176 -15.58 3.51 4.19
CA ILE A 176 -14.43 2.72 3.71
C ILE A 176 -13.14 3.54 3.76
N SER A 177 -13.18 4.83 3.42
CA SER A 177 -12.02 5.73 3.47
C SER A 177 -11.50 5.89 4.89
N HIS A 178 -12.38 6.04 5.88
CA HIS A 178 -12.00 6.06 7.30
C HIS A 178 -11.39 4.72 7.74
N SER A 179 -11.96 3.61 7.30
CA SER A 179 -11.41 2.28 7.57
C SER A 179 -10.00 2.12 6.99
N ALA A 180 -9.77 2.60 5.77
CA ALA A 180 -8.45 2.56 5.13
C ALA A 180 -7.38 3.35 5.91
N LEU A 181 -7.74 4.52 6.45
CA LEU A 181 -6.85 5.31 7.31
C LEU A 181 -6.49 4.57 8.60
N ASN A 182 -7.48 3.97 9.27
CA ASN A 182 -7.25 3.19 10.48
C ASN A 182 -6.35 1.98 10.22
N ILE A 183 -6.57 1.26 9.11
CA ILE A 183 -5.72 0.13 8.72
C ILE A 183 -4.28 0.60 8.48
N LYS A 184 -4.09 1.74 7.80
CA LYS A 184 -2.76 2.33 7.58
C LYS A 184 -2.04 2.64 8.89
N GLU A 185 -2.73 3.23 9.87
CA GLU A 185 -2.16 3.52 11.18
C GLU A 185 -1.75 2.24 11.93
N HIS A 186 -2.60 1.21 11.95
CA HIS A 186 -2.29 -0.08 12.53
C HIS A 186 -1.10 -0.75 11.82
N LEU A 187 -1.04 -0.66 10.49
CA LEU A 187 0.07 -1.19 9.70
C LEU A 187 1.40 -0.52 10.08
N ILE A 188 1.41 0.80 10.26
CA ILE A 188 2.60 1.55 10.70
C ILE A 188 3.07 1.04 12.07
N GLN A 189 2.16 0.87 13.03
CA GLN A 189 2.49 0.36 14.35
C GLN A 189 3.06 -1.07 14.28
N GLN A 190 2.42 -1.93 13.51
CA GLN A 190 2.84 -3.32 13.40
C GLN A 190 4.19 -3.47 12.69
N ILE A 191 4.49 -2.63 11.69
CA ILE A 191 5.80 -2.58 11.05
C ILE A 191 6.90 -2.14 12.01
N ARG A 192 6.62 -1.15 12.90
CA ARG A 192 7.56 -0.78 13.97
C ARG A 192 7.85 -1.95 14.91
N ASN A 193 6.79 -2.69 15.30
CA ASN A 193 6.94 -3.88 16.14
C ASN A 193 7.75 -4.96 15.43
N ASP A 194 7.53 -5.15 14.14
CA ASP A 194 8.23 -6.14 13.33
C ASP A 194 9.73 -5.83 13.17
N LEU A 195 10.09 -4.55 13.03
CA LEU A 195 11.49 -4.11 13.01
C LEU A 195 12.18 -4.29 14.37
N ASN A 196 11.45 -4.13 15.47
CA ASN A 196 12.01 -4.28 16.83
C ASN A 196 12.24 -5.76 17.21
N LYS A 197 11.74 -6.73 16.45
CA LYS A 197 11.95 -8.17 16.70
C LYS A 197 13.26 -8.71 16.09
N ILE A 198 14.01 -7.93 15.31
CA ILE A 198 15.29 -8.31 14.69
C ILE A 198 16.45 -8.10 15.66
#